data_c95cfb408eb5a535c0a165d826c1a6a0
#
_entry.id   c95cfb408eb5a535c0a165d826c1a6a0
#
_cell.length_a   1.000
_cell.length_b   1.000
_cell.length_c   1.000
_cell.angle_alpha   90.00
_cell.angle_beta   90.00
_cell.angle_gamma   90.00
#
_symmetry.space_group_name_H-M   'P 1'
#
loop_
_entity.id
_entity.type
_entity.pdbx_description
1 polymer ?
#
loop_
_entity_poly.entity_id
_entity_poly.type
_entity_poly.pdbx_seq_one_letter_code
_entity_poly.pdbx_strand_id
1 'polypeptide(L)'
;MEAHRCGLCREAERRPVGEPFVFVKDSSPYKPNRWLILPRPHSTDGRLPLSKLTAKERAAFWRAAIGKARALWGDDWGLALNGDEVRSQCHTHVHIGRLLQGVETGKPLVVDGPAAIPVPKDGSGLWIHPQGKRLHVHLGEQKTETVLLR
;
A
#
# COMPACT_ATOMS: atom_id res chain seq x y z
N MET A 1 -19.23 -9.82 2.81
CA MET A 1 -19.33 -8.61 1.97
C MET A 1 -19.14 -9.01 0.52
N GLU A 2 -20.04 -8.62 -0.33
CA GLU A 2 -19.95 -8.89 -1.75
C GLU A 2 -18.91 -7.97 -2.41
N ALA A 3 -18.04 -8.53 -3.24
CA ALA A 3 -16.99 -7.78 -3.93
C ALA A 3 -17.54 -6.61 -4.76
N HIS A 4 -18.72 -6.78 -5.31
CA HIS A 4 -19.37 -5.76 -6.16
C HIS A 4 -19.75 -4.47 -5.43
N ARG A 5 -19.78 -4.49 -4.11
CA ARG A 5 -20.09 -3.30 -3.30
C ARG A 5 -18.84 -2.52 -2.91
N CYS A 6 -17.67 -3.10 -3.07
CA CYS A 6 -16.42 -2.45 -2.76
C CYS A 6 -16.03 -1.50 -3.90
N GLY A 7 -15.91 -0.20 -3.60
CA GLY A 7 -15.54 0.81 -4.60
C GLY A 7 -14.18 0.56 -5.24
N LEU A 8 -13.21 0.10 -4.44
CA LEU A 8 -11.87 -0.22 -4.95
C LEU A 8 -11.89 -1.46 -5.84
N CYS A 9 -12.71 -2.46 -5.53
CA CYS A 9 -12.87 -3.63 -6.38
C CYS A 9 -13.42 -3.23 -7.76
N ARG A 10 -14.43 -2.38 -7.78
CA ARG A 10 -14.98 -1.86 -9.03
C ARG A 10 -13.95 -1.08 -9.83
N GLU A 11 -13.16 -0.26 -9.17
CA GLU A 11 -12.11 0.52 -9.82
C GLU A 11 -11.05 -0.39 -10.44
N ALA A 12 -10.65 -1.45 -9.75
CA ALA A 12 -9.73 -2.44 -10.27
C ALA A 12 -10.29 -3.19 -11.49
N GLU A 13 -11.58 -3.53 -11.47
CA GLU A 13 -12.26 -4.22 -12.56
C GLU A 13 -12.39 -3.36 -13.82
N ARG A 14 -12.45 -2.04 -13.70
CA ARG A 14 -12.57 -1.11 -14.82
C ARG A 14 -11.28 -0.97 -15.62
N ARG A 15 -10.15 -1.40 -15.07
CA ARG A 15 -8.86 -1.29 -15.73
C ARG A 15 -8.65 -2.39 -16.77
N PRO A 16 -7.81 -2.16 -17.78
CA PRO A 16 -7.56 -3.16 -18.84
C PRO A 16 -7.06 -4.48 -18.28
N VAL A 17 -7.51 -5.56 -18.90
CA VAL A 17 -7.03 -6.91 -18.59
C VAL A 17 -5.53 -6.98 -18.88
N GLY A 18 -4.76 -7.55 -17.95
CA GLY A 18 -3.32 -7.69 -18.09
C GLY A 18 -2.51 -6.80 -17.18
N GLU A 19 -3.11 -5.74 -16.62
CA GLU A 19 -2.43 -4.95 -15.60
C GLU A 19 -2.49 -5.68 -14.25
N PRO A 20 -1.34 -6.03 -13.63
CA PRO A 20 -1.33 -6.79 -12.37
C PRO A 20 -1.68 -5.93 -11.15
N PHE A 21 -1.63 -4.63 -11.27
CA PHE A 21 -1.99 -3.67 -10.21
C PHE A 21 -2.53 -2.39 -10.84
N VAL A 22 -3.21 -1.59 -10.01
CA VAL A 22 -3.93 -0.39 -10.45
C VAL A 22 -3.60 0.76 -9.52
N PHE A 23 -3.33 1.93 -10.09
CA PHE A 23 -3.21 3.18 -9.34
C PHE A 23 -4.54 3.93 -9.37
N VAL A 24 -4.98 4.40 -8.21
CA VAL A 24 -6.22 5.15 -8.07
C VAL A 24 -5.95 6.40 -7.23
N LYS A 25 -6.42 7.56 -7.71
CA LYS A 25 -6.38 8.76 -6.87
C LYS A 25 -7.42 8.60 -5.76
N ASP A 26 -7.04 8.87 -4.51
CA ASP A 26 -7.98 8.82 -3.41
C ASP A 26 -9.09 9.86 -3.64
N SER A 27 -10.33 9.41 -3.64
CA SER A 27 -11.49 10.24 -3.90
C SER A 27 -11.99 10.99 -2.66
N SER A 28 -11.45 10.69 -1.48
CA SER A 28 -11.85 11.35 -0.25
C SER A 28 -11.47 12.82 -0.27
N PRO A 29 -12.42 13.76 0.00
CA PRO A 29 -12.10 15.17 0.08
C PRO A 29 -11.22 15.51 1.28
N TYR A 30 -11.10 14.58 2.24
CA TYR A 30 -10.25 14.74 3.41
C TYR A 30 -8.81 14.30 3.17
N LYS A 31 -8.53 13.69 2.02
CA LYS A 31 -7.21 13.16 1.66
C LYS A 31 -6.82 13.56 0.23
N PRO A 32 -6.73 14.88 -0.04
CA PRO A 32 -6.51 15.37 -1.41
C PRO A 32 -5.11 15.03 -1.97
N ASN A 33 -4.17 14.65 -1.11
CA ASN A 33 -2.79 14.38 -1.52
C ASN A 33 -2.47 12.88 -1.59
N ARG A 34 -3.48 12.01 -1.54
CA ARG A 34 -3.28 10.56 -1.49
C ARG A 34 -3.53 9.88 -2.81
N TRP A 35 -2.69 8.91 -3.11
CA TRP A 35 -2.93 7.92 -4.14
C TRP A 35 -3.01 6.55 -3.50
N LEU A 36 -3.61 5.60 -4.22
CA LEU A 36 -3.71 4.22 -3.79
C LEU A 36 -3.13 3.32 -4.87
N ILE A 37 -2.51 2.22 -4.46
CA ILE A 37 -2.17 1.12 -5.36
C ILE A 37 -2.86 -0.14 -4.88
N LEU A 38 -3.47 -0.86 -5.82
CA LEU A 38 -4.23 -2.08 -5.55
C LEU A 38 -3.68 -3.21 -6.40
N PRO A 39 -3.48 -4.41 -5.83
CA PRO A 39 -3.27 -5.59 -6.65
C PRO A 39 -4.57 -5.91 -7.37
N ARG A 40 -4.48 -6.37 -8.61
CA ARG A 40 -5.66 -6.77 -9.36
C ARG A 40 -6.18 -8.08 -8.77
N PRO A 41 -7.47 -8.19 -8.43
CA PRO A 41 -8.00 -9.42 -7.87
C PRO A 41 -8.00 -10.54 -8.89
N HIS A 42 -7.58 -11.73 -8.45
CA HIS A 42 -7.66 -12.95 -9.21
C HIS A 42 -8.83 -13.83 -8.74
N SER A 43 -9.55 -13.39 -7.73
CA SER A 43 -10.68 -14.10 -7.15
C SER A 43 -11.95 -13.25 -7.23
N THR A 44 -13.09 -13.92 -7.19
CA THR A 44 -14.39 -13.26 -7.30
C THR A 44 -14.78 -12.48 -6.04
N ASP A 45 -14.12 -12.70 -4.91
CA ASP A 45 -14.42 -12.01 -3.68
C ASP A 45 -13.73 -10.65 -3.53
N GLY A 46 -12.85 -10.30 -4.47
CA GLY A 46 -12.13 -9.03 -4.47
C GLY A 46 -11.12 -8.86 -3.36
N ARG A 47 -10.92 -9.88 -2.54
CA ARG A 47 -10.00 -9.86 -1.42
C ARG A 47 -8.72 -10.58 -1.78
N LEU A 48 -7.78 -9.87 -2.36
CA LEU A 48 -6.48 -10.44 -2.66
C LEU A 48 -5.46 -9.90 -1.65
N PRO A 49 -5.20 -10.62 -0.55
CA PRO A 49 -4.16 -10.20 0.38
C PRO A 49 -2.78 -10.37 -0.25
N LEU A 50 -1.82 -9.58 0.20
CA LEU A 50 -0.46 -9.65 -0.32
C LEU A 50 0.16 -11.03 -0.16
N SER A 51 -0.26 -11.80 0.86
CA SER A 51 0.20 -13.17 1.09
C SER A 51 -0.17 -14.14 -0.04
N LYS A 52 -1.19 -13.81 -0.84
CA LYS A 52 -1.63 -14.65 -1.97
C LYS A 52 -0.87 -14.35 -3.26
N LEU A 53 -0.13 -13.25 -3.31
CA LEU A 53 0.76 -12.96 -4.42
C LEU A 53 2.02 -13.81 -4.30
N THR A 54 2.60 -14.19 -5.43
CA THR A 54 3.93 -14.80 -5.44
C THR A 54 4.98 -13.77 -4.97
N ALA A 55 6.16 -14.23 -4.59
CA ALA A 55 7.24 -13.34 -4.21
C ALA A 55 7.60 -12.36 -5.34
N LYS A 56 7.57 -12.84 -6.58
CA LYS A 56 7.82 -12.02 -7.77
C LYS A 56 6.74 -10.95 -7.96
N GLU A 57 5.49 -11.33 -7.79
CA GLU A 57 4.35 -10.40 -7.90
C GLU A 57 4.40 -9.33 -6.80
N ARG A 58 4.71 -9.72 -5.55
CA ARG A 58 4.88 -8.77 -4.45
C ARG A 58 6.00 -7.77 -4.71
N ALA A 59 7.14 -8.27 -5.18
CA ALA A 59 8.26 -7.38 -5.49
C ALA A 59 7.89 -6.36 -6.57
N ALA A 60 7.18 -6.80 -7.61
CA ALA A 60 6.72 -5.92 -8.68
C ALA A 60 5.70 -4.89 -8.15
N PHE A 61 4.79 -5.32 -7.28
CA PHE A 61 3.81 -4.45 -6.63
C PHE A 61 4.48 -3.34 -5.82
N TRP A 62 5.40 -3.70 -4.94
CA TRP A 62 6.11 -2.71 -4.13
C TRP A 62 7.02 -1.80 -4.97
N ARG A 63 7.65 -2.35 -6.00
CA ARG A 63 8.48 -1.54 -6.91
C ARG A 63 7.63 -0.49 -7.62
N ALA A 64 6.46 -0.85 -8.08
CA ALA A 64 5.54 0.08 -8.73
C ALA A 64 5.04 1.15 -7.75
N ALA A 65 4.70 0.76 -6.53
CA ALA A 65 4.27 1.70 -5.49
C ALA A 65 5.36 2.71 -5.16
N ILE A 66 6.59 2.25 -4.97
CA ILE A 66 7.75 3.10 -4.69
C ILE A 66 8.04 4.04 -5.86
N GLY A 67 7.97 3.52 -7.09
CA GLY A 67 8.17 4.34 -8.30
C GLY A 67 7.18 5.49 -8.39
N LYS A 68 5.91 5.22 -8.17
CA LYS A 68 4.86 6.25 -8.15
C LYS A 68 5.09 7.26 -7.02
N ALA A 69 5.41 6.76 -5.83
CA ALA A 69 5.64 7.62 -4.67
C ALA A 69 6.82 8.58 -4.89
N ARG A 70 7.92 8.08 -5.44
CA ARG A 70 9.08 8.92 -5.78
C ARG A 70 8.76 9.95 -6.84
N ALA A 71 7.98 9.58 -7.84
CA ALA A 71 7.58 10.51 -8.89
C ALA A 71 6.77 11.68 -8.34
N LEU A 72 5.96 11.44 -7.31
CA LEU A 72 5.11 12.44 -6.69
C LEU A 72 5.84 13.26 -5.61
N TRP A 73 6.68 12.62 -4.79
CA TRP A 73 7.18 13.21 -3.54
C TRP A 73 8.70 13.20 -3.39
N GLY A 74 9.45 12.79 -4.40
CA GLY A 74 10.92 12.70 -4.31
C GLY A 74 11.34 11.77 -3.17
N ASP A 75 12.21 12.24 -2.30
CA ASP A 75 12.70 11.47 -1.14
C ASP A 75 11.79 11.58 0.09
N ASP A 76 10.70 12.33 0.01
CA ASP A 76 9.73 12.52 1.10
C ASP A 76 8.53 11.58 1.02
N TRP A 77 8.62 10.54 0.21
CA TRP A 77 7.51 9.61 0.03
C TRP A 77 7.33 8.66 1.21
N GLY A 78 6.09 8.17 1.36
CA GLY A 78 5.76 7.10 2.27
C GLY A 78 4.68 6.21 1.68
N LEU A 79 4.67 4.96 2.13
CA LEU A 79 3.63 3.98 1.80
C LEU A 79 3.03 3.46 3.09
N ALA A 80 1.73 3.23 3.09
CA ALA A 80 1.03 2.71 4.27
C ALA A 80 -0.04 1.70 3.89
N LEU A 81 0.04 0.52 4.48
CA LEU A 81 -0.97 -0.52 4.42
C LEU A 81 -1.61 -0.64 5.79
N ASN A 82 -2.88 -0.26 5.91
CA ASN A 82 -3.62 -0.42 7.16
C ASN A 82 -3.85 -1.90 7.45
N GLY A 83 -3.89 -2.23 8.74
CA GLY A 83 -4.26 -3.56 9.18
C GLY A 83 -5.76 -3.82 9.01
N ASP A 84 -6.15 -5.08 9.16
CA ASP A 84 -7.52 -5.53 8.90
C ASP A 84 -8.55 -4.88 9.81
N GLU A 85 -8.17 -4.51 11.03
CA GLU A 85 -9.10 -3.93 12.02
C GLU A 85 -9.56 -2.52 11.67
N VAL A 86 -8.75 -1.77 10.92
CA VAL A 86 -9.05 -0.36 10.60
C VAL A 86 -9.26 -0.11 9.11
N ARG A 87 -9.22 -1.15 8.31
CA ARG A 87 -9.41 -1.04 6.87
C ARG A 87 -10.88 -0.82 6.53
N SER A 88 -11.19 0.31 5.89
CA SER A 88 -12.55 0.68 5.52
C SER A 88 -13.01 0.06 4.20
N GLN A 89 -12.07 -0.37 3.35
CA GLN A 89 -12.36 -0.99 2.06
C GLN A 89 -11.99 -2.46 2.10
N CYS A 90 -12.80 -3.32 1.50
CA CYS A 90 -12.56 -4.75 1.49
C CYS A 90 -11.41 -5.17 0.56
N HIS A 91 -11.11 -4.40 -0.47
CA HIS A 91 -9.99 -4.66 -1.38
C HIS A 91 -8.68 -4.22 -0.73
N THR A 92 -7.66 -5.06 -0.81
CA THR A 92 -6.31 -4.70 -0.36
C THR A 92 -5.81 -3.48 -1.13
N HIS A 93 -5.33 -2.48 -0.41
CA HIS A 93 -4.79 -1.26 -1.00
C HIS A 93 -3.70 -0.67 -0.13
N VAL A 94 -2.75 -0.02 -0.77
CA VAL A 94 -1.66 0.68 -0.10
C VAL A 94 -1.79 2.16 -0.39
N HIS A 95 -1.76 2.98 0.65
CA HIS A 95 -1.75 4.43 0.53
C HIS A 95 -0.37 4.91 0.10
N ILE A 96 -0.33 5.80 -0.88
CA ILE A 96 0.87 6.46 -1.37
C ILE A 96 0.75 7.94 -1.02
N GLY A 97 1.71 8.47 -0.31
CA GLY A 97 1.66 9.87 0.08
C GLY A 97 3.00 10.43 0.50
N ARG A 98 2.96 11.67 0.99
CA ARG A 98 4.13 12.31 1.57
C ARG A 98 4.26 11.92 3.04
N LEU A 99 5.44 11.49 3.43
CA LEU A 99 5.71 11.16 4.82
C LEU A 99 5.73 12.42 5.67
N LEU A 100 5.02 12.40 6.80
CA LEU A 100 5.07 13.49 7.77
C LEU A 100 6.40 13.45 8.52
N GLN A 101 6.90 14.62 8.90
CA GLN A 101 8.14 14.71 9.67
C GLN A 101 7.92 14.23 11.11
N GLY A 102 8.94 13.59 11.67
CA GLY A 102 8.95 13.20 13.06
C GLY A 102 8.08 12.01 13.43
N VAL A 103 7.54 11.29 12.43
CA VAL A 103 6.67 10.14 12.69
C VAL A 103 7.42 8.84 12.95
N GLU A 104 8.70 8.78 12.61
CA GLU A 104 9.48 7.56 12.81
C GLU A 104 9.75 7.32 14.29
N THR A 105 9.20 6.23 14.81
CA THR A 105 9.37 5.80 16.19
C THR A 105 9.70 4.31 16.23
N GLY A 106 10.37 3.86 17.26
CA GLY A 106 10.73 2.46 17.42
C GLY A 106 11.87 2.04 16.51
N LYS A 107 12.00 0.74 16.31
CA LYS A 107 13.06 0.14 15.46
C LYS A 107 12.45 -0.39 14.18
N PRO A 108 12.72 0.24 13.04
CA PRO A 108 12.26 -0.30 11.76
C PRO A 108 13.07 -1.54 11.36
N LEU A 109 12.44 -2.36 10.52
CA LEU A 109 13.18 -3.37 9.77
C LEU A 109 13.82 -2.66 8.58
N VAL A 110 15.13 -2.77 8.46
CA VAL A 110 15.87 -2.16 7.36
C VAL A 110 16.06 -3.18 6.24
N VAL A 111 15.57 -2.86 5.05
CA VAL A 111 15.67 -3.76 3.89
C VAL A 111 16.32 -3.04 2.71
N ASP A 112 16.95 -3.81 1.82
CA ASP A 112 17.69 -3.22 0.70
C ASP A 112 16.83 -2.85 -0.49
N GLY A 113 15.64 -3.41 -0.62
CA GLY A 113 14.77 -3.10 -1.74
C GLY A 113 13.41 -3.79 -1.67
N PRO A 114 12.59 -3.62 -2.72
CA PRO A 114 11.19 -4.09 -2.73
C PRO A 114 11.02 -5.58 -2.49
N ALA A 115 11.94 -6.41 -3.00
CA ALA A 115 11.84 -7.86 -2.84
C ALA A 115 11.97 -8.34 -1.39
N ALA A 116 12.57 -7.52 -0.53
CA ALA A 116 12.81 -7.86 0.88
C ALA A 116 11.70 -7.34 1.82
N ILE A 117 10.69 -6.66 1.29
CA ILE A 117 9.57 -6.18 2.11
C ILE A 117 8.73 -7.39 2.55
N PRO A 118 8.57 -7.62 3.87
CA PRO A 118 7.83 -8.78 4.35
C PRO A 118 6.33 -8.62 4.19
N VAL A 119 5.62 -9.73 4.25
CA VAL A 119 4.16 -9.74 4.37
C VAL A 119 3.81 -9.55 5.84
N PRO A 120 2.95 -8.57 6.20
CA PRO A 120 2.52 -8.41 7.57
C PRO A 120 1.81 -9.67 8.07
N LYS A 121 2.01 -10.00 9.34
CA LYS A 121 1.40 -11.17 10.00
C LYS A 121 0.19 -10.74 10.82
N ASP A 122 -0.71 -11.70 11.05
CA ASP A 122 -1.83 -11.56 11.99
C ASP A 122 -2.76 -10.39 11.69
N GLY A 123 -2.92 -10.05 10.40
CA GLY A 123 -3.79 -8.95 9.99
C GLY A 123 -3.28 -7.57 10.36
N SER A 124 -2.03 -7.44 10.79
CA SER A 124 -1.44 -6.12 11.04
C SER A 124 -1.07 -5.41 9.73
N GLY A 125 -0.91 -4.08 9.82
CA GLY A 125 -0.45 -3.28 8.70
C GLY A 125 1.06 -3.08 8.70
N LEU A 126 1.53 -2.28 7.75
CA LEU A 126 2.91 -1.82 7.69
C LEU A 126 2.97 -0.43 7.07
N TRP A 127 4.07 0.27 7.33
CA TRP A 127 4.37 1.48 6.59
C TRP A 127 5.86 1.53 6.26
N ILE A 128 6.20 2.19 5.15
CA ILE A 128 7.53 2.16 4.56
C ILE A 128 7.92 3.57 4.16
N HIS A 129 9.18 3.91 4.41
CA HIS A 129 9.76 5.14 3.89
C HIS A 129 11.23 4.92 3.51
N PRO A 130 11.80 5.81 2.68
CA PRO A 130 13.21 5.68 2.32
C PRO A 130 14.12 6.16 3.44
N GLN A 131 15.30 5.56 3.52
CA GLN A 131 16.37 6.00 4.37
C GLN A 131 17.67 5.81 3.58
N GLY A 132 18.13 6.86 2.93
CA GLY A 132 19.23 6.74 1.99
C GLY A 132 18.87 5.81 0.84
N LYS A 133 19.71 4.79 0.60
CA LYS A 133 19.47 3.79 -0.45
C LYS A 133 18.64 2.61 0.02
N ARG A 134 18.26 2.59 1.30
CA ARG A 134 17.51 1.48 1.92
C ARG A 134 16.09 1.90 2.24
N LEU A 135 15.31 0.93 2.67
CA LEU A 135 13.92 1.14 3.08
C LEU A 135 13.78 0.80 4.57
N HIS A 136 13.07 1.66 5.29
CA HIS A 136 12.63 1.38 6.65
C HIS A 136 11.20 0.87 6.61
N VAL A 137 10.98 -0.33 7.15
CA VAL A 137 9.67 -0.98 7.19
C VAL A 137 9.24 -1.09 8.64
N HIS A 138 8.11 -0.47 8.98
CA HIS A 138 7.51 -0.52 10.31
C HIS A 138 6.34 -1.50 10.29
N LEU A 139 6.37 -2.48 11.19
CA LEU A 139 5.41 -3.58 11.27
C LEU A 139 4.63 -3.54 12.58
N GLY A 140 3.53 -4.28 12.62
CA GLY A 140 2.79 -4.53 13.86
C GLY A 140 1.75 -3.48 14.23
N GLU A 141 1.53 -2.48 13.40
CA GLU A 141 0.54 -1.43 13.65
C GLU A 141 -0.72 -1.67 12.82
N GLN A 142 -1.88 -1.26 13.32
CA GLN A 142 -3.14 -1.35 12.59
C GLN A 142 -3.40 -0.10 11.74
N LYS A 143 -3.36 1.07 12.35
CA LYS A 143 -3.62 2.32 11.63
C LYS A 143 -2.29 2.96 11.21
N THR A 144 -1.88 2.69 9.98
CA THR A 144 -0.58 3.12 9.47
C THR A 144 -0.65 4.39 8.61
N GLU A 145 -1.78 4.68 7.99
CA GLU A 145 -1.91 5.80 7.06
C GLU A 145 -1.74 7.19 7.70
N THR A 146 -1.82 7.28 9.02
CA THR A 146 -1.63 8.54 9.75
C THR A 146 -0.22 9.12 9.66
N VAL A 147 0.75 8.33 9.20
CA VAL A 147 2.11 8.82 8.95
C VAL A 147 2.23 9.63 7.66
N LEU A 148 1.18 9.62 6.83
CA LEU A 148 1.16 10.31 5.55
C LEU A 148 0.34 11.59 5.60
N LEU A 149 0.79 12.60 4.85
CA LEU A 149 0.04 13.83 4.62
C LEU A 149 -1.32 13.48 3.97
N ARG A 150 -2.37 14.07 4.48
CA ARG A 150 -3.73 13.90 3.94
C ARG A 150 -3.91 14.55 2.58
#